data_2a80f293ce4aed7b695c141a85089c8e
#
_entry.id   2a80f293ce4aed7b695c141a85089c8e
#
_cell.length_a   1.000
_cell.length_b   1.000
_cell.length_c   1.000
_cell.angle_alpha   90.00
_cell.angle_beta   90.00
_cell.angle_gamma   90.00
#
_symmetry.space_group_name_H-M   'P 1'
#
loop_
_entity.id
_entity.type
_entity.pdbx_description
1 polymer ?
#
loop_
_entity_poly.entity_id
_entity_poly.type
_entity_poly.pdbx_seq_one_letter_code
_entity_poly.pdbx_strand_id
1 'polypeptide(L)'
;MLNTSFCSGHHWICSLLIVLGSMTLGLVGGGVVQAQTTTAPQADPDNAEQIALGQQVYTSFCAGCHGSNLEGQPNWQKKLPLGNFPAPPHDETGHTWHHADQWLFEVVKYGGKYHAPPRYRSAMPAYQEMLSDAEIWAVLAFIKSRWPTAIRAQQEQQNTRNR
;
A
#
# COMPACT_ATOMS: atom_id res chain seq x y z
N MET A 1 15.81 37.38 63.07
CA MET A 1 16.85 38.40 63.26
C MET A 1 16.88 39.19 61.97
N LEU A 2 16.13 40.31 61.89
CA LEU A 2 16.60 41.66 62.18
C LEU A 2 17.86 41.97 61.40
N ASN A 3 17.84 42.85 60.40
CA ASN A 3 17.88 44.30 60.51
C ASN A 3 17.86 44.92 59.07
N THR A 4 16.93 45.73 58.73
CA THR A 4 16.78 47.21 58.80
C THR A 4 17.86 48.00 58.09
N SER A 5 17.34 48.81 57.15
CA SER A 5 17.55 50.25 56.91
C SER A 5 18.87 50.66 56.22
N PHE A 6 18.84 51.50 55.23
CA PHE A 6 18.61 52.94 55.34
C PHE A 6 18.49 53.61 53.97
N CYS A 7 17.67 54.59 53.96
CA CYS A 7 17.30 55.57 52.96
C CYS A 7 18.45 56.60 52.68
N SER A 8 18.51 57.14 51.49
CA SER A 8 18.66 58.59 51.21
C SER A 8 19.17 58.83 49.81
N GLY A 9 18.52 59.49 48.98
CA GLY A 9 18.45 60.92 48.77
C GLY A 9 18.60 61.30 47.30
N HIS A 10 17.55 61.86 46.76
CA HIS A 10 17.54 62.96 45.72
C HIS A 10 18.36 62.83 44.40
N HIS A 11 17.69 62.76 43.29
CA HIS A 11 17.53 63.92 42.38
C HIS A 11 16.62 63.60 41.18
N TRP A 12 15.70 64.46 40.94
CA TRP A 12 14.76 64.53 39.84
C TRP A 12 15.50 64.76 38.53
N ILE A 13 15.33 63.88 37.55
CA ILE A 13 15.45 64.25 36.11
C ILE A 13 14.32 63.53 35.39
N CYS A 14 13.34 64.34 34.94
CA CYS A 14 12.36 63.94 33.94
C CYS A 14 13.06 63.64 32.63
N SER A 15 13.12 62.41 32.23
CA SER A 15 13.44 62.07 30.84
C SER A 15 12.21 61.43 30.19
N LEU A 16 11.61 62.20 29.34
CA LEU A 16 10.59 61.78 28.41
C LEU A 16 11.22 60.73 27.47
N LEU A 17 10.98 59.45 27.69
CA LEU A 17 11.29 58.40 26.71
C LEU A 17 10.08 58.22 25.81
N ILE A 18 10.21 58.75 24.60
CA ILE A 18 9.33 58.46 23.46
C ILE A 18 9.45 56.96 23.15
N VAL A 19 8.42 56.16 23.50
CA VAL A 19 8.32 54.78 23.09
C VAL A 19 7.91 54.78 21.62
N LEU A 20 8.88 54.65 20.72
CA LEU A 20 8.65 54.28 19.34
C LEU A 20 8.19 52.83 19.30
N GLY A 21 6.87 52.64 19.20
CA GLY A 21 6.27 51.34 18.99
C GLY A 21 6.70 50.76 17.65
N SER A 22 7.65 49.83 17.69
CA SER A 22 7.97 49.00 16.53
C SER A 22 6.84 48.04 16.29
N MET A 23 6.00 48.35 15.32
CA MET A 23 4.93 47.51 14.82
C MET A 23 5.58 46.39 14.01
N THR A 24 5.90 45.26 14.65
CA THR A 24 6.35 44.06 13.97
C THR A 24 5.17 43.47 13.20
N LEU A 25 5.20 43.66 11.90
CA LEU A 25 4.28 43.01 10.97
C LEU A 25 4.58 41.50 11.01
N GLY A 26 3.76 40.75 11.76
CA GLY A 26 3.85 39.29 11.79
C GLY A 26 3.51 38.72 10.42
N LEU A 27 4.53 38.24 9.71
CA LEU A 27 4.35 37.38 8.54
C LEU A 27 3.64 36.11 9.01
N VAL A 28 2.33 36.03 8.80
CA VAL A 28 1.57 34.79 8.91
C VAL A 28 2.08 33.89 7.79
N GLY A 29 3.02 33.00 8.12
CA GLY A 29 3.47 31.96 7.22
C GLY A 29 2.29 31.04 6.89
N GLY A 30 1.65 31.27 5.76
CA GLY A 30 0.65 30.36 5.21
C GLY A 30 1.32 29.02 4.92
N GLY A 31 1.18 28.07 5.84
CA GLY A 31 1.57 26.69 5.58
C GLY A 31 0.76 26.18 4.40
N VAL A 32 1.43 25.92 3.28
CA VAL A 32 0.82 25.25 2.14
C VAL A 32 0.54 23.81 2.58
N VAL A 33 -0.72 23.54 2.93
CA VAL A 33 -1.19 22.16 3.11
C VAL A 33 -1.15 21.54 1.73
N GLN A 34 -0.07 20.78 1.46
CA GLN A 34 -0.02 19.93 0.27
C GLN A 34 -1.10 18.85 0.45
N ALA A 35 -2.15 18.94 -0.35
CA ALA A 35 -3.10 17.87 -0.50
C ALA A 35 -2.33 16.65 -1.02
N GLN A 36 -2.11 15.68 -0.14
CA GLN A 36 -1.62 14.37 -0.55
C GLN A 36 -2.74 13.76 -1.39
N THR A 37 -2.54 13.70 -2.70
CA THR A 37 -3.37 12.88 -3.58
C THR A 37 -3.19 11.43 -3.12
N THR A 38 -4.12 10.92 -2.34
CA THR A 38 -4.22 9.50 -2.04
C THR A 38 -4.61 8.82 -3.36
N THR A 39 -3.61 8.43 -4.13
CA THR A 39 -3.80 7.46 -5.21
C THR A 39 -4.45 6.22 -4.60
N ALA A 40 -5.49 5.69 -5.25
CA ALA A 40 -6.10 4.45 -4.80
C ALA A 40 -5.01 3.38 -4.59
N PRO A 41 -5.11 2.55 -3.55
CA PRO A 41 -4.11 1.55 -3.27
C PRO A 41 -3.93 0.65 -4.49
N GLN A 42 -2.69 0.49 -4.93
CA GLN A 42 -2.30 -0.32 -6.08
C GLN A 42 -1.17 -1.26 -5.66
N ALA A 43 -1.02 -2.36 -6.40
CA ALA A 43 0.08 -3.27 -6.22
C ALA A 43 1.37 -2.68 -6.84
N ASP A 44 2.20 -2.06 -6.02
CA ASP A 44 3.45 -1.45 -6.44
C ASP A 44 4.63 -2.44 -6.28
N PRO A 45 5.15 -3.01 -7.38
CA PRO A 45 6.23 -4.00 -7.34
C PRO A 45 7.60 -3.40 -6.96
N ASP A 46 7.70 -2.10 -6.79
CA ASP A 46 8.94 -1.40 -6.41
C ASP A 46 8.86 -0.83 -4.98
N ASN A 47 7.71 -0.94 -4.30
CA ASN A 47 7.55 -0.53 -2.90
C ASN A 47 8.02 -1.65 -1.95
N ALA A 48 9.18 -1.44 -1.31
CA ALA A 48 9.82 -2.44 -0.45
C ALA A 48 8.96 -2.85 0.77
N GLU A 49 8.24 -1.91 1.38
CA GLU A 49 7.37 -2.21 2.54
C GLU A 49 6.16 -3.04 2.12
N GLN A 50 5.54 -2.69 0.99
CA GLN A 50 4.42 -3.44 0.45
C GLN A 50 4.84 -4.85 0.04
N ILE A 51 6.01 -5.00 -0.59
CA ILE A 51 6.58 -6.31 -0.96
C ILE A 51 6.84 -7.16 0.28
N ALA A 52 7.43 -6.60 1.34
CA ALA A 52 7.72 -7.33 2.57
C ALA A 52 6.44 -7.84 3.26
N LEU A 53 5.41 -7.00 3.37
CA LEU A 53 4.08 -7.41 3.85
C LEU A 53 3.48 -8.49 2.93
N GLY A 54 3.54 -8.29 1.63
CA GLY A 54 3.01 -9.23 0.64
C GLY A 54 3.68 -10.59 0.68
N GLN A 55 4.98 -10.66 0.94
CA GLN A 55 5.70 -11.91 1.13
C GLN A 55 5.20 -12.69 2.35
N GLN A 56 4.91 -12.01 3.46
CA GLN A 56 4.36 -12.63 4.66
C GLN A 56 2.96 -13.20 4.39
N VAL A 57 2.10 -12.41 3.74
CA VAL A 57 0.75 -12.84 3.34
C VAL A 57 0.83 -14.03 2.37
N TYR A 58 1.68 -13.96 1.34
CA TYR A 58 1.86 -15.04 0.38
C TYR A 58 2.26 -16.36 1.06
N THR A 59 3.26 -16.29 1.92
CA THR A 59 3.76 -17.47 2.64
C THR A 59 2.68 -18.10 3.50
N SER A 60 1.85 -17.30 4.16
CA SER A 60 0.84 -17.77 5.10
C SER A 60 -0.43 -18.30 4.42
N PHE A 61 -0.84 -17.71 3.30
CA PHE A 61 -2.17 -17.94 2.71
C PHE A 61 -2.14 -18.50 1.29
N CYS A 62 -1.07 -18.30 0.53
CA CYS A 62 -1.03 -18.61 -0.90
C CYS A 62 -0.09 -19.76 -1.25
N ALA A 63 1.10 -19.78 -0.60
CA ALA A 63 2.18 -20.71 -0.94
C ALA A 63 1.80 -22.18 -0.85
N GLY A 64 0.89 -22.55 0.08
CA GLY A 64 0.42 -23.92 0.24
C GLY A 64 -0.24 -24.52 -1.01
N CYS A 65 -0.83 -23.66 -1.86
CA CYS A 65 -1.43 -24.05 -3.13
C CYS A 65 -0.62 -23.61 -4.34
N HIS A 66 -0.08 -22.37 -4.32
CA HIS A 66 0.58 -21.76 -5.48
C HIS A 66 2.11 -21.98 -5.52
N GLY A 67 2.64 -22.75 -4.53
CA GLY A 67 4.07 -23.00 -4.41
C GLY A 67 4.82 -21.87 -3.71
N SER A 68 5.89 -22.22 -3.00
CA SER A 68 6.70 -21.25 -2.24
C SER A 68 7.53 -20.32 -3.14
N ASN A 69 7.80 -20.72 -4.37
CA ASN A 69 8.51 -19.96 -5.38
C ASN A 69 7.58 -19.50 -6.52
N LEU A 70 6.26 -19.45 -6.29
CA LEU A 70 5.26 -19.04 -7.28
C LEU A 70 5.02 -20.06 -8.41
N GLU A 71 5.57 -21.25 -8.30
CA GLU A 71 5.62 -22.29 -9.34
C GLU A 71 4.28 -22.98 -9.63
N GLY A 72 3.30 -22.82 -8.77
CA GLY A 72 1.99 -23.47 -8.88
C GLY A 72 2.03 -24.99 -8.68
N GLN A 73 0.97 -25.65 -9.10
CA GLN A 73 0.85 -27.11 -9.03
C GLN A 73 1.13 -27.78 -10.39
N PRO A 74 1.65 -29.02 -10.40
CA PRO A 74 1.86 -29.74 -11.65
C PRO A 74 0.56 -29.89 -12.46
N ASN A 75 0.67 -29.79 -13.79
CA ASN A 75 -0.46 -29.93 -14.70
C ASN A 75 -1.63 -28.94 -14.44
N TRP A 76 -1.35 -27.74 -13.92
CA TRP A 76 -2.34 -26.73 -13.56
C TRP A 76 -3.34 -26.41 -14.68
N GLN A 77 -2.99 -26.63 -15.93
CA GLN A 77 -3.87 -26.44 -17.11
C GLN A 77 -4.86 -27.60 -17.34
N LYS A 78 -4.72 -28.71 -16.60
CA LYS A 78 -5.58 -29.89 -16.74
C LYS A 78 -6.58 -29.98 -15.61
N LYS A 79 -7.86 -30.19 -15.95
CA LYS A 79 -8.91 -30.42 -14.94
C LYS A 79 -8.64 -31.67 -14.12
N LEU A 80 -8.85 -31.54 -12.83
CA LEU A 80 -8.92 -32.68 -11.91
C LEU A 80 -10.25 -33.44 -12.07
N PRO A 81 -10.36 -34.69 -11.56
CA PRO A 81 -11.57 -35.50 -11.67
C PRO A 81 -12.85 -34.81 -11.15
N LEU A 82 -12.73 -33.94 -10.14
CA LEU A 82 -13.83 -33.16 -9.57
C LEU A 82 -14.17 -31.90 -10.38
N GLY A 83 -13.45 -31.65 -11.48
CA GLY A 83 -13.73 -30.57 -12.43
C GLY A 83 -13.14 -29.20 -12.08
N ASN A 84 -12.41 -29.06 -10.97
CA ASN A 84 -11.58 -27.90 -10.66
C ASN A 84 -10.20 -28.03 -11.30
N PHE A 85 -9.48 -26.90 -11.40
CA PHE A 85 -8.08 -26.89 -11.82
C PHE A 85 -7.14 -26.85 -10.61
N PRO A 86 -5.94 -27.44 -10.71
CA PRO A 86 -4.88 -27.18 -9.74
C PRO A 86 -4.51 -25.70 -9.71
N ALA A 87 -3.87 -25.25 -8.63
CA ALA A 87 -3.48 -23.85 -8.49
C ALA A 87 -2.43 -23.47 -9.56
N PRO A 88 -2.66 -22.41 -10.35
CA PRO A 88 -1.72 -21.98 -11.38
C PRO A 88 -0.46 -21.35 -10.80
N PRO A 89 0.63 -21.30 -11.56
CA PRO A 89 1.80 -20.51 -11.22
C PRO A 89 1.48 -19.02 -11.18
N HIS A 90 2.20 -18.31 -10.33
CA HIS A 90 2.20 -16.84 -10.25
C HIS A 90 3.51 -16.22 -10.79
N ASP A 91 4.47 -17.04 -11.22
CA ASP A 91 5.66 -16.61 -11.95
C ASP A 91 5.35 -16.33 -13.43
N GLU A 92 6.37 -16.10 -14.24
CA GLU A 92 6.24 -15.84 -15.67
C GLU A 92 5.68 -17.01 -16.48
N THR A 93 5.70 -18.23 -15.95
CA THR A 93 5.18 -19.43 -16.61
C THR A 93 3.67 -19.60 -16.48
N GLY A 94 3.06 -18.84 -15.54
CA GLY A 94 1.63 -18.78 -15.34
C GLY A 94 0.93 -17.79 -16.25
N HIS A 95 -0.28 -17.39 -15.86
CA HIS A 95 -1.06 -16.42 -16.65
C HIS A 95 -1.57 -15.23 -15.80
N THR A 96 -1.11 -15.07 -14.57
CA THR A 96 -1.53 -14.00 -13.64
C THR A 96 -1.29 -12.63 -14.28
N TRP A 97 -0.19 -12.43 -14.95
CA TRP A 97 0.19 -11.18 -15.60
C TRP A 97 -0.64 -10.79 -16.83
N HIS A 98 -1.55 -11.66 -17.28
CA HIS A 98 -2.53 -11.34 -18.34
C HIS A 98 -3.72 -10.51 -17.84
N HIS A 99 -3.86 -10.33 -16.53
CA HIS A 99 -4.97 -9.63 -15.91
C HIS A 99 -4.54 -8.30 -15.29
N ALA A 100 -5.46 -7.33 -15.26
CA ALA A 100 -5.26 -6.06 -14.58
C ALA A 100 -5.26 -6.24 -13.06
N ASP A 101 -4.59 -5.34 -12.34
CA ASP A 101 -4.46 -5.38 -10.88
C ASP A 101 -5.82 -5.44 -10.17
N GLN A 102 -6.80 -4.65 -10.63
CA GLN A 102 -8.14 -4.66 -10.05
C GLN A 102 -8.83 -6.02 -10.20
N TRP A 103 -8.69 -6.66 -11.35
CA TRP A 103 -9.25 -7.99 -11.59
C TRP A 103 -8.60 -9.04 -10.67
N LEU A 104 -7.27 -8.97 -10.50
CA LEU A 104 -6.52 -9.86 -9.60
C LEU A 104 -6.91 -9.64 -8.14
N PHE A 105 -7.07 -8.39 -7.74
CA PHE A 105 -7.54 -8.01 -6.41
C PHE A 105 -8.91 -8.64 -6.10
N GLU A 106 -9.84 -8.54 -7.02
CA GLU A 106 -11.20 -9.09 -6.87
C GLU A 106 -11.20 -10.62 -6.81
N VAL A 107 -10.35 -11.29 -7.59
CA VAL A 107 -10.19 -12.75 -7.52
C VAL A 107 -9.65 -13.19 -6.16
N VAL A 108 -8.68 -12.48 -5.59
CA VAL A 108 -8.20 -12.78 -4.23
C VAL A 108 -9.28 -12.49 -3.21
N LYS A 109 -9.92 -11.33 -3.28
CA LYS A 109 -10.92 -10.90 -2.31
C LYS A 109 -12.15 -11.79 -2.29
N TYR A 110 -12.70 -12.11 -3.45
CA TYR A 110 -13.98 -12.81 -3.60
C TYR A 110 -13.88 -14.27 -4.02
N GLY A 111 -12.66 -14.76 -4.22
CA GLY A 111 -12.37 -16.14 -4.57
C GLY A 111 -12.30 -16.40 -6.07
N GLY A 112 -11.67 -17.54 -6.41
CA GLY A 112 -11.36 -17.89 -7.80
C GLY A 112 -12.55 -18.15 -8.73
N LYS A 113 -13.78 -18.00 -8.24
CA LYS A 113 -15.02 -18.07 -9.04
C LYS A 113 -15.56 -16.72 -9.46
N TYR A 114 -15.07 -15.63 -8.89
CA TYR A 114 -15.73 -14.33 -8.98
C TYR A 114 -15.94 -13.85 -10.42
N HIS A 115 -14.91 -13.94 -11.25
CA HIS A 115 -14.98 -13.57 -12.66
C HIS A 115 -15.17 -14.77 -13.62
N ALA A 116 -15.33 -15.96 -13.07
CA ALA A 116 -15.36 -17.17 -13.87
C ALA A 116 -16.76 -17.48 -14.42
N PRO A 117 -16.86 -18.21 -15.54
CA PRO A 117 -18.13 -18.68 -16.07
C PRO A 117 -18.90 -19.55 -15.05
N PRO A 118 -20.25 -19.60 -15.12
CA PRO A 118 -21.06 -20.30 -14.11
C PRO A 118 -20.70 -21.78 -13.88
N ARG A 119 -20.14 -22.46 -14.86
CA ARG A 119 -19.72 -23.88 -14.76
C ARG A 119 -18.28 -24.08 -14.32
N TYR A 120 -17.53 -22.99 -14.11
CA TYR A 120 -16.15 -23.07 -13.63
C TYR A 120 -16.13 -23.48 -12.15
N ARG A 121 -15.24 -24.40 -11.81
CA ARG A 121 -14.99 -24.81 -10.42
C ARG A 121 -13.60 -24.34 -10.01
N SER A 122 -13.54 -23.66 -8.89
CA SER A 122 -12.30 -23.22 -8.26
C SER A 122 -12.24 -23.74 -6.83
N ALA A 123 -11.05 -24.16 -6.41
CA ALA A 123 -10.76 -24.45 -5.01
C ALA A 123 -10.18 -23.24 -4.27
N MET A 124 -9.87 -22.14 -4.98
CA MET A 124 -9.37 -20.90 -4.38
C MET A 124 -10.48 -20.23 -3.57
N PRO A 125 -10.33 -20.08 -2.24
CA PRO A 125 -11.32 -19.45 -1.38
C PRO A 125 -11.39 -17.94 -1.60
N ALA A 126 -12.41 -17.29 -1.04
CA ALA A 126 -12.46 -15.86 -0.85
C ALA A 126 -11.68 -15.47 0.41
N TYR A 127 -10.90 -14.38 0.33
CA TYR A 127 -10.06 -13.92 1.45
C TYR A 127 -10.59 -12.67 2.14
N GLN A 128 -11.72 -12.11 1.74
CA GLN A 128 -12.26 -10.85 2.26
C GLN A 128 -12.47 -10.82 3.78
N GLU A 129 -12.71 -11.99 4.41
CA GLU A 129 -12.88 -12.10 5.87
C GLU A 129 -11.56 -12.37 6.61
N MET A 130 -10.48 -12.65 5.87
CA MET A 130 -9.17 -13.04 6.42
C MET A 130 -8.08 -12.03 6.16
N LEU A 131 -8.19 -11.25 5.08
CA LEU A 131 -7.21 -10.27 4.64
C LEU A 131 -7.88 -8.91 4.44
N SER A 132 -7.22 -7.87 4.91
CA SER A 132 -7.56 -6.48 4.57
C SER A 132 -7.24 -6.18 3.10
N ASP A 133 -7.85 -5.13 2.56
CA ASP A 133 -7.56 -4.67 1.20
C ASP A 133 -6.09 -4.30 1.02
N ALA A 134 -5.44 -3.74 2.05
CA ALA A 134 -4.02 -3.44 2.04
C ALA A 134 -3.13 -4.69 1.91
N GLU A 135 -3.48 -5.77 2.61
CA GLU A 135 -2.78 -7.05 2.52
C GLU A 135 -2.98 -7.73 1.17
N ILE A 136 -4.17 -7.60 0.58
CA ILE A 136 -4.44 -8.10 -0.78
C ILE A 136 -3.60 -7.33 -1.80
N TRP A 137 -3.53 -6.00 -1.72
CA TRP A 137 -2.65 -5.21 -2.59
C TRP A 137 -1.18 -5.55 -2.38
N ALA A 138 -0.78 -5.81 -1.13
CA ALA A 138 0.59 -6.17 -0.81
C ALA A 138 1.00 -7.53 -1.40
N VAL A 139 0.15 -8.55 -1.31
CA VAL A 139 0.47 -9.85 -1.91
C VAL A 139 0.56 -9.79 -3.43
N LEU A 140 -0.23 -8.96 -4.09
CA LEU A 140 -0.12 -8.71 -5.52
C LEU A 140 1.18 -7.97 -5.86
N ALA A 141 1.59 -6.98 -5.07
CA ALA A 141 2.88 -6.29 -5.23
C ALA A 141 4.06 -7.27 -5.11
N PHE A 142 4.02 -8.18 -4.12
CA PHE A 142 5.03 -9.22 -3.97
C PHE A 142 5.09 -10.14 -5.20
N ILE A 143 3.97 -10.64 -5.69
CA ILE A 143 3.91 -11.47 -6.89
C ILE A 143 4.51 -10.71 -8.09
N LYS A 144 4.08 -9.48 -8.32
CA LYS A 144 4.58 -8.62 -9.42
C LYS A 144 6.07 -8.32 -9.31
N SER A 145 6.60 -8.18 -8.09
CA SER A 145 8.03 -7.93 -7.87
C SER A 145 8.92 -9.10 -8.31
N ARG A 146 8.35 -10.30 -8.41
CA ARG A 146 9.06 -11.51 -8.85
C ARG A 146 9.08 -11.69 -10.36
N TRP A 147 8.30 -10.91 -11.10
CA TRP A 147 8.25 -11.00 -12.55
C TRP A 147 9.44 -10.33 -13.23
N PRO A 148 9.96 -10.89 -14.33
CA PRO A 148 10.88 -10.21 -15.23
C PRO A 148 10.32 -8.86 -15.70
N THR A 149 11.19 -7.89 -15.95
CA THR A 149 10.79 -6.54 -16.38
C THR A 149 9.87 -6.54 -17.60
N ALA A 150 10.12 -7.44 -18.57
CA ALA A 150 9.27 -7.57 -19.75
C ALA A 150 7.83 -8.00 -19.41
N ILE A 151 7.67 -8.91 -18.46
CA ILE A 151 6.36 -9.38 -17.98
C ILE A 151 5.64 -8.26 -17.21
N ARG A 152 6.36 -7.52 -16.35
CA ARG A 152 5.78 -6.35 -15.66
C ARG A 152 5.27 -5.30 -16.65
N ALA A 153 6.03 -5.03 -17.71
CA ALA A 153 5.63 -4.09 -18.75
C ALA A 153 4.38 -4.55 -19.51
N GLN A 154 4.25 -5.85 -19.80
CA GLN A 154 3.05 -6.40 -20.43
C GLN A 154 1.82 -6.31 -19.50
N GLN A 155 1.98 -6.63 -18.24
CA GLN A 155 0.90 -6.55 -17.26
C GLN A 155 0.41 -5.09 -17.05
N GLU A 156 1.31 -4.11 -17.07
CA GLU A 156 0.93 -2.69 -16.98
C GLU A 156 0.06 -2.24 -18.16
N GLN A 157 0.23 -2.84 -19.34
CA GLN A 157 -0.69 -2.60 -20.46
C GLN A 157 -2.11 -3.10 -20.16
N GLN A 158 -2.28 -4.16 -19.35
CA GLN A 158 -3.60 -4.62 -18.92
C GLN A 158 -4.23 -3.59 -17.96
N ASN A 159 -3.44 -3.05 -17.03
CA ASN A 159 -3.90 -1.99 -16.12
C ASN A 159 -4.40 -0.77 -16.90
N THR A 160 -3.67 -0.36 -17.93
CA THR A 160 -4.02 0.81 -18.74
C THR A 160 -5.30 0.61 -19.56
N ARG A 161 -5.54 -0.60 -20.07
CA ARG A 161 -6.75 -0.92 -20.89
C ARG A 161 -8.02 -1.02 -20.05
N ASN A 162 -7.90 -1.23 -18.75
CA ASN A 162 -9.03 -1.46 -17.84
C ASN A 162 -9.26 -0.28 -16.88
N ARG A 163 -8.64 0.85 -17.13
CA ARG A 163 -8.94 2.15 -16.50
C ARG A 163 -9.98 2.89 -17.33
#